data_7277d12d496c8e7b8f6a9fa84594a677
#
_entry.id   7277d12d496c8e7b8f6a9fa84594a677
#
_cell.length_a   1.000
_cell.length_b   1.000
_cell.length_c   1.000
_cell.angle_alpha   90.00
_cell.angle_beta   90.00
_cell.angle_gamma   90.00
#
_symmetry.space_group_name_H-M   'P 1'
#
loop_
_entity.id
_entity.type
_entity.pdbx_description
1 polymer ?
#
loop_
_entity_poly.entity_id
_entity_poly.type
_entity_poly.pdbx_seq_one_letter_code
_entity_poly.pdbx_strand_id
1 'polypeptide(L)'
;MMKSDRTPARVVLIDISGLRQDVFHQALKEKKLPVMERLLGGENAMNGVHIDPISTFPSTTFSAQTSIITGLHPNQHGISGNQFFDRFGSNNNGIPKFYAMDMGDRLAVDDAIAVFQGKKGLIGDLLEDHSLTIYEIAKQFGLRSIVGNHMLARGADLWLKPELMDVARFTKAGDLFGSQASAFDHQMIQQLCKNISDEKEFDFITAYFMGLDHQSHHEGPESQVNYLSKVIDAQVGELVETLRTKNRLTNTLFVFVSDHGQVACKADDRYAIPLSYPFEREFEGFFSTFGLDLQADFPGEGPNCEAVVASNGGMAQVYLQNRRGSWKDAPRFELDVLPIAEALWEANQSGMYCSELRGTLSMILVRNVEQEGWQAPYQVLTADGIFPLDEYFEENYNFNQVEGALRLNDLSGHTSGDLILISDIEEGFYFGSPVRGVHGGLKEEESFAVLSLGWFEAKEGSANWLRNTTQRIIARRRELEKRSSSLLEDMLPVLWAVMGWG
;
A
#
# COMPACT_ATOMS: atom_id res chain seq x y z
N MET A 1 -21.02 -18.40 22.04
CA MET A 1 -22.10 -17.90 21.16
C MET A 1 -22.35 -18.93 20.08
N MET A 2 -23.61 -19.37 19.85
CA MET A 2 -23.94 -20.20 18.69
C MET A 2 -23.68 -19.38 17.44
N LYS A 3 -22.78 -19.84 16.53
CA LYS A 3 -22.61 -19.24 15.21
C LYS A 3 -24.01 -19.16 14.57
N SER A 4 -24.40 -17.97 14.16
CA SER A 4 -25.66 -17.79 13.44
C SER A 4 -25.59 -18.62 12.15
N ASP A 5 -26.63 -19.32 11.80
CA ASP A 5 -26.78 -20.07 10.54
C ASP A 5 -26.65 -19.18 9.27
N ARG A 6 -26.39 -17.87 9.45
CA ARG A 6 -26.35 -16.83 8.43
C ARG A 6 -24.96 -16.18 8.26
N THR A 7 -23.89 -16.78 8.78
CA THR A 7 -22.53 -16.26 8.61
C THR A 7 -21.64 -17.29 7.92
N PRO A 8 -20.63 -16.86 7.15
CA PRO A 8 -19.65 -17.78 6.57
C PRO A 8 -18.95 -18.61 7.65
N ALA A 9 -18.61 -19.84 7.31
CA ALA A 9 -17.86 -20.72 8.21
C ALA A 9 -16.38 -20.34 8.26
N ARG A 10 -15.85 -19.84 7.15
CA ARG A 10 -14.45 -19.45 6.96
C ARG A 10 -14.27 -18.35 5.94
N VAL A 11 -13.08 -17.73 5.94
CA VAL A 11 -12.63 -16.71 4.98
C VAL A 11 -11.39 -17.20 4.24
N VAL A 12 -11.37 -16.97 2.94
CA VAL A 12 -10.17 -17.08 2.10
C VAL A 12 -9.92 -15.70 1.50
N LEU A 13 -8.89 -15.02 1.97
CA LEU A 13 -8.43 -13.73 1.48
C LEU A 13 -7.36 -13.98 0.41
N ILE A 14 -7.67 -13.63 -0.82
CA ILE A 14 -6.77 -13.61 -1.98
C ILE A 14 -6.37 -12.15 -2.19
N ASP A 15 -5.16 -11.84 -1.78
CA ASP A 15 -4.60 -10.50 -1.82
C ASP A 15 -3.58 -10.43 -2.95
N ILE A 16 -3.77 -9.52 -3.89
CA ILE A 16 -3.00 -9.44 -5.15
C ILE A 16 -2.41 -8.04 -5.26
N SER A 17 -1.13 -7.90 -4.91
CA SER A 17 -0.44 -6.62 -4.94
C SER A 17 -0.42 -6.01 -6.34
N GLY A 18 -0.67 -4.71 -6.42
CA GLY A 18 -0.56 -3.90 -7.63
C GLY A 18 -1.64 -4.16 -8.70
N LEU A 19 -2.65 -5.00 -8.42
CA LEU A 19 -3.67 -5.34 -9.40
C LEU A 19 -4.61 -4.15 -9.66
N ARG A 20 -4.59 -3.65 -10.88
CA ARG A 20 -5.51 -2.61 -11.35
C ARG A 20 -6.96 -3.10 -11.35
N GLN A 21 -7.84 -2.26 -10.86
CA GLN A 21 -9.28 -2.52 -10.80
C GLN A 21 -9.90 -2.74 -12.20
N ASP A 22 -9.55 -1.91 -13.17
CA ASP A 22 -10.04 -2.02 -14.55
C ASP A 22 -9.58 -3.32 -15.26
N VAL A 23 -8.33 -3.76 -14.99
CA VAL A 23 -7.79 -5.04 -15.48
C VAL A 23 -8.57 -6.21 -14.91
N PHE A 24 -8.86 -6.19 -13.61
CA PHE A 24 -9.64 -7.25 -12.96
C PHE A 24 -11.05 -7.38 -13.55
N HIS A 25 -11.78 -6.28 -13.64
CA HIS A 25 -13.14 -6.28 -14.21
C HIS A 25 -13.17 -6.67 -15.70
N GLN A 26 -12.20 -6.17 -16.47
CA GLN A 26 -12.09 -6.53 -17.88
C GLN A 26 -11.80 -8.03 -18.06
N ALA A 27 -10.89 -8.60 -17.25
CA ALA A 27 -10.56 -10.02 -17.29
C ALA A 27 -11.75 -10.92 -16.89
N LEU A 28 -12.55 -10.52 -15.90
CA LEU A 28 -13.80 -11.20 -15.56
C LEU A 28 -14.80 -11.14 -16.72
N LYS A 29 -15.01 -9.96 -17.30
CA LYS A 29 -15.93 -9.75 -18.43
C LYS A 29 -15.53 -10.58 -19.65
N GLU A 30 -14.24 -10.73 -19.90
CA GLU A 30 -13.68 -11.52 -21.00
C GLU A 30 -13.58 -13.02 -20.68
N LYS A 31 -14.07 -13.46 -19.51
CA LYS A 31 -14.02 -14.86 -19.05
C LYS A 31 -12.61 -15.44 -18.98
N LYS A 32 -11.63 -14.60 -18.69
CA LYS A 32 -10.22 -15.01 -18.54
C LYS A 32 -9.88 -15.56 -17.15
N LEU A 33 -10.80 -15.43 -16.18
CA LEU A 33 -10.65 -15.82 -14.79
C LEU A 33 -11.69 -16.86 -14.37
N PRO A 34 -11.70 -18.06 -14.94
CA PRO A 34 -12.77 -19.03 -14.73
C PRO A 34 -12.90 -19.51 -13.27
N VAL A 35 -11.80 -19.54 -12.52
CA VAL A 35 -11.84 -19.93 -11.09
C VAL A 35 -12.44 -18.79 -10.26
N MET A 36 -11.93 -17.57 -10.38
CA MET A 36 -12.41 -16.42 -9.64
C MET A 36 -13.88 -16.09 -9.99
N GLU A 37 -14.25 -16.18 -11.27
CA GLU A 37 -15.65 -16.01 -11.69
C GLU A 37 -16.59 -16.97 -10.96
N ARG A 38 -16.23 -18.26 -10.88
CA ARG A 38 -17.00 -19.25 -10.15
C ARG A 38 -17.10 -18.94 -8.65
N LEU A 39 -16.01 -18.47 -8.02
CA LEU A 39 -15.96 -18.14 -6.60
C LEU A 39 -16.77 -16.88 -6.27
N LEU A 40 -16.87 -15.95 -7.20
CA LEU A 40 -17.68 -14.74 -7.09
C LEU A 40 -19.15 -14.92 -7.47
N GLY A 41 -19.60 -16.15 -7.68
CA GLY A 41 -21.02 -16.48 -7.80
C GLY A 41 -21.52 -16.78 -9.20
N GLY A 42 -20.65 -17.15 -10.13
CA GLY A 42 -21.02 -17.70 -11.44
C GLY A 42 -20.70 -16.78 -12.64
N GLU A 43 -21.48 -16.87 -13.69
CA GLU A 43 -21.19 -16.23 -14.97
C GLU A 43 -21.01 -14.71 -14.82
N ASN A 44 -19.84 -14.20 -15.22
CA ASN A 44 -19.40 -12.81 -15.09
C ASN A 44 -19.41 -12.26 -13.64
N ALA A 45 -19.29 -13.13 -12.66
CA ALA A 45 -19.29 -12.77 -11.24
C ALA A 45 -20.50 -11.94 -10.76
N MET A 46 -21.66 -12.08 -11.43
CA MET A 46 -22.84 -11.22 -11.21
C MET A 46 -23.46 -11.35 -9.82
N ASN A 47 -23.22 -12.46 -9.11
CA ASN A 47 -23.70 -12.66 -7.75
C ASN A 47 -22.68 -12.20 -6.67
N GLY A 48 -21.46 -11.87 -7.07
CA GLY A 48 -20.46 -11.27 -6.22
C GLY A 48 -20.82 -9.84 -5.81
N VAL A 49 -20.13 -9.36 -4.78
CA VAL A 49 -20.19 -7.96 -4.35
C VAL A 49 -18.86 -7.31 -4.74
N HIS A 50 -18.91 -6.33 -5.62
CA HIS A 50 -17.75 -5.55 -6.05
C HIS A 50 -17.84 -4.14 -5.45
N ILE A 51 -16.73 -3.62 -4.93
CA ILE A 51 -16.67 -2.35 -4.15
C ILE A 51 -15.52 -1.55 -4.74
N ASP A 52 -14.90 -1.49 -5.54
CA ASP A 52 -13.84 -0.64 -6.09
C ASP A 52 -13.37 0.46 -5.10
N PRO A 53 -12.71 0.10 -4.01
CA PRO A 53 -12.27 1.08 -3.02
C PRO A 53 -11.09 1.88 -3.56
N ILE A 54 -10.90 3.07 -2.99
CA ILE A 54 -9.71 3.86 -3.22
C ILE A 54 -8.63 3.45 -2.22
N SER A 55 -7.39 3.30 -2.71
CA SER A 55 -6.20 3.00 -1.92
C SER A 55 -5.85 4.15 -0.96
N THR A 56 -4.98 3.87 0.00
CA THR A 56 -4.38 4.92 0.85
C THR A 56 -3.55 5.90 0.03
N PHE A 57 -3.16 7.01 0.66
CA PHE A 57 -2.07 7.83 0.13
C PHE A 57 -0.88 7.78 1.09
N PRO A 58 0.34 7.52 0.60
CA PRO A 58 0.64 7.09 -0.78
C PRO A 58 0.02 5.73 -1.10
N SER A 59 -0.32 5.52 -2.39
CA SER A 59 -0.82 4.24 -2.91
C SER A 59 0.34 3.25 -3.04
N THR A 60 0.91 2.87 -1.91
CA THR A 60 2.09 1.99 -1.81
C THR A 60 1.80 0.77 -0.97
N THR A 61 2.49 -0.32 -1.30
CA THR A 61 2.24 -1.65 -0.76
C THR A 61 2.18 -1.69 0.77
N PHE A 62 3.19 -1.18 1.48
CA PHE A 62 3.25 -1.35 2.93
C PHE A 62 2.21 -0.51 3.67
N SER A 63 1.96 0.72 3.21
CA SER A 63 0.91 1.56 3.76
C SER A 63 -0.48 0.96 3.53
N ALA A 64 -0.79 0.61 2.27
CA ALA A 64 -2.09 0.08 1.90
C ALA A 64 -2.38 -1.30 2.51
N GLN A 65 -1.40 -2.21 2.52
CA GLN A 65 -1.53 -3.52 3.16
C GLN A 65 -1.76 -3.41 4.67
N THR A 66 -1.13 -2.43 5.31
CA THR A 66 -1.38 -2.18 6.73
C THR A 66 -2.81 -1.69 6.95
N SER A 67 -3.32 -0.80 6.11
CA SER A 67 -4.71 -0.35 6.16
C SER A 67 -5.72 -1.47 5.90
N ILE A 68 -5.46 -2.36 4.92
CA ILE A 68 -6.29 -3.53 4.64
C ILE A 68 -6.42 -4.43 5.87
N ILE A 69 -5.30 -4.72 6.55
CA ILE A 69 -5.24 -5.67 7.66
C ILE A 69 -5.71 -5.07 8.99
N THR A 70 -5.61 -3.75 9.18
CA THR A 70 -5.98 -3.09 10.43
C THR A 70 -7.27 -2.28 10.36
N GLY A 71 -7.72 -1.88 9.17
CA GLY A 71 -8.84 -0.96 8.97
C GLY A 71 -8.54 0.47 9.44
N LEU A 72 -7.27 0.83 9.60
CA LEU A 72 -6.78 2.13 10.05
C LEU A 72 -6.16 2.91 8.89
N HIS A 73 -6.19 4.24 8.98
CA HIS A 73 -5.51 5.14 8.05
C HIS A 73 -4.00 5.25 8.33
N PRO A 74 -3.16 5.70 7.38
CA PRO A 74 -1.72 5.82 7.55
C PRO A 74 -1.29 6.64 8.77
N ASN A 75 -1.97 7.75 9.08
CA ASN A 75 -1.71 8.55 10.27
C ASN A 75 -2.06 7.85 11.60
N GLN A 76 -2.87 6.81 11.55
CA GLN A 76 -3.30 6.03 12.71
C GLN A 76 -2.40 4.81 12.95
N HIS A 77 -1.98 4.11 11.87
CA HIS A 77 -1.11 2.94 12.01
C HIS A 77 0.38 3.27 11.88
N GLY A 78 0.75 4.49 11.43
CA GLY A 78 2.11 5.00 11.43
C GLY A 78 3.01 4.51 10.29
N ILE A 79 2.50 3.72 9.31
CA ILE A 79 3.24 3.29 8.13
C ILE A 79 2.88 4.24 6.98
N SER A 80 3.70 5.26 6.77
CA SER A 80 3.41 6.37 5.86
C SER A 80 3.97 6.17 4.44
N GLY A 81 4.37 4.96 4.07
CA GLY A 81 4.86 4.61 2.74
C GLY A 81 5.74 3.36 2.74
N ASN A 82 6.27 3.00 1.57
CA ASN A 82 7.30 1.98 1.43
C ASN A 82 8.64 2.45 2.01
N GLN A 83 8.88 3.76 1.88
CA GLN A 83 9.95 4.47 2.57
C GLN A 83 9.35 5.57 3.45
N PHE A 84 9.84 5.70 4.66
CA PHE A 84 9.46 6.78 5.57
C PHE A 84 10.48 6.98 6.69
N PHE A 85 10.41 8.14 7.36
CA PHE A 85 11.30 8.47 8.47
C PHE A 85 10.50 8.61 9.77
N ASP A 86 10.84 7.75 10.74
CA ASP A 86 10.36 7.88 12.11
C ASP A 86 11.31 8.81 12.90
N ARG A 87 10.96 10.06 13.00
CA ARG A 87 11.73 11.09 13.68
C ARG A 87 11.78 10.91 15.21
N PHE A 88 10.86 10.14 15.78
CA PHE A 88 10.83 9.84 17.20
C PHE A 88 11.60 8.58 17.57
N GLY A 89 11.87 7.73 16.60
CA GLY A 89 12.50 6.44 16.84
C GLY A 89 11.68 5.55 17.75
N SER A 90 10.35 5.55 17.57
CA SER A 90 9.39 4.89 18.47
C SER A 90 9.73 3.42 18.69
N ASN A 91 10.23 2.75 17.65
CA ASN A 91 10.68 1.36 17.69
C ASN A 91 12.20 1.22 17.60
N ASN A 92 12.96 2.29 17.80
CA ASN A 92 14.43 2.32 17.76
C ASN A 92 15.04 3.01 18.98
N ASN A 93 14.56 2.69 20.18
CA ASN A 93 15.04 3.24 21.45
C ASN A 93 15.08 4.79 21.50
N GLY A 94 14.17 5.43 20.79
CA GLY A 94 14.10 6.90 20.72
C GLY A 94 15.14 7.52 19.77
N ILE A 95 15.84 6.73 18.97
CA ILE A 95 16.77 7.21 17.95
C ILE A 95 16.03 7.28 16.61
N PRO A 96 15.97 8.46 15.96
CA PRO A 96 15.33 8.62 14.66
C PRO A 96 15.85 7.61 13.64
N LYS A 97 14.94 7.01 12.86
CA LYS A 97 15.31 5.98 11.89
C LYS A 97 14.57 6.15 10.56
N PHE A 98 15.32 6.03 9.49
CA PHE A 98 14.78 5.93 8.14
C PHE A 98 14.54 4.46 7.79
N TYR A 99 13.32 4.12 7.43
CA TYR A 99 12.90 2.80 6.98
C TYR A 99 12.77 2.80 5.46
N ALA A 100 13.37 1.81 4.80
CA ALA A 100 13.20 1.53 3.39
C ALA A 100 12.87 0.04 3.23
N MET A 101 11.59 -0.26 3.08
CA MET A 101 11.08 -1.62 3.02
C MET A 101 10.87 -2.11 1.59
N ASP A 102 11.03 -1.25 0.60
CA ASP A 102 10.80 -1.57 -0.79
C ASP A 102 11.77 -2.64 -1.29
N MET A 103 11.22 -3.68 -1.87
CA MET A 103 12.01 -4.80 -2.39
C MET A 103 12.52 -4.56 -3.82
N GLY A 104 12.06 -3.52 -4.49
CA GLY A 104 12.41 -3.19 -5.88
C GLY A 104 13.53 -2.18 -6.03
N ASP A 105 13.72 -1.30 -5.05
CA ASP A 105 14.72 -0.24 -5.10
C ASP A 105 15.96 -0.56 -4.27
N ARG A 106 17.09 -0.49 -4.90
CA ARG A 106 18.47 -0.39 -4.46
C ARG A 106 18.77 -0.62 -2.96
N LEU A 107 19.32 -1.76 -2.62
CA LEU A 107 20.17 -1.97 -1.44
C LEU A 107 19.51 -1.95 -0.03
N ALA A 108 18.24 -1.72 0.10
CA ALA A 108 17.52 -1.83 1.38
C ALA A 108 17.31 -3.29 1.82
N VAL A 109 18.32 -4.13 1.65
CA VAL A 109 18.22 -5.59 1.89
C VAL A 109 17.89 -5.87 3.35
N ASP A 110 18.38 -5.06 4.29
CA ASP A 110 18.22 -5.32 5.72
C ASP A 110 16.78 -5.10 6.18
N ASP A 111 16.13 -4.00 5.79
CA ASP A 111 14.74 -3.73 6.16
C ASP A 111 13.78 -4.66 5.39
N ALA A 112 14.02 -4.93 4.10
CA ALA A 112 13.25 -5.89 3.32
C ALA A 112 13.30 -7.31 3.91
N ILE A 113 14.46 -7.73 4.42
CA ILE A 113 14.61 -8.99 5.16
C ILE A 113 13.89 -8.91 6.50
N ALA A 114 14.00 -7.79 7.23
CA ALA A 114 13.38 -7.59 8.53
C ALA A 114 11.84 -7.67 8.47
N VAL A 115 11.24 -7.32 7.33
CA VAL A 115 9.79 -7.49 7.09
C VAL A 115 9.33 -8.91 7.39
N PHE A 116 10.12 -9.93 7.04
CA PHE A 116 9.79 -11.35 7.26
C PHE A 116 10.53 -11.99 8.44
N GLN A 117 11.27 -11.22 9.25
CA GLN A 117 11.97 -11.73 10.41
C GLN A 117 11.12 -11.75 11.69
N GLY A 118 11.63 -12.43 12.72
CA GLY A 118 11.00 -12.49 14.03
C GLY A 118 9.62 -13.17 14.03
N LYS A 119 8.81 -12.88 15.03
CA LYS A 119 7.46 -13.45 15.19
C LYS A 119 6.38 -12.58 14.57
N LYS A 120 6.60 -11.26 14.50
CA LYS A 120 5.62 -10.27 14.05
C LYS A 120 5.98 -9.65 12.68
N GLY A 121 7.27 -9.73 12.27
CA GLY A 121 7.82 -8.98 11.15
C GLY A 121 8.03 -7.50 11.50
N LEU A 122 8.80 -6.79 10.68
CA LEU A 122 9.09 -5.37 10.92
C LEU A 122 7.80 -4.54 11.08
N ILE A 123 6.84 -4.68 10.16
CA ILE A 123 5.59 -3.91 10.24
C ILE A 123 4.80 -4.26 11.50
N GLY A 124 4.72 -5.54 11.85
CA GLY A 124 4.04 -5.97 13.08
C GLY A 124 4.70 -5.47 14.37
N ASP A 125 6.01 -5.21 14.34
CA ASP A 125 6.76 -4.60 15.44
C ASP A 125 6.59 -3.06 15.47
N LEU A 126 6.38 -2.42 14.31
CA LEU A 126 6.12 -0.97 14.19
C LEU A 126 4.71 -0.58 14.64
N LEU A 127 3.74 -1.49 14.52
CA LEU A 127 2.37 -1.22 14.94
C LEU A 127 2.24 -1.16 16.46
N GLU A 128 1.55 -0.16 16.96
CA GLU A 128 1.19 -0.08 18.37
C GLU A 128 0.25 -1.22 18.79
N ASP A 129 0.30 -1.60 20.08
CA ASP A 129 -0.46 -2.73 20.61
C ASP A 129 -1.99 -2.57 20.49
N HIS A 130 -2.49 -1.34 20.45
CA HIS A 130 -3.91 -1.05 20.28
C HIS A 130 -4.40 -1.16 18.81
N SER A 131 -3.48 -1.16 17.84
CA SER A 131 -3.78 -1.32 16.42
C SER A 131 -3.96 -2.79 16.09
N LEU A 132 -5.15 -3.34 16.32
CA LEU A 132 -5.41 -4.76 16.11
C LEU A 132 -5.42 -5.13 14.63
N THR A 133 -4.80 -6.27 14.31
CA THR A 133 -4.89 -6.88 12.99
C THR A 133 -6.14 -7.74 12.86
N ILE A 134 -6.57 -7.99 11.62
CA ILE A 134 -7.69 -8.90 11.34
C ILE A 134 -7.47 -10.31 11.93
N TYR A 135 -6.22 -10.76 12.02
CA TYR A 135 -5.89 -12.08 12.60
C TYR A 135 -6.02 -12.09 14.12
N GLU A 136 -5.63 -11.02 14.80
CA GLU A 136 -5.83 -10.85 16.23
C GLU A 136 -7.31 -10.80 16.57
N ILE A 137 -8.09 -10.12 15.74
CA ILE A 137 -9.56 -10.06 15.86
C ILE A 137 -10.16 -11.45 15.61
N ALA A 138 -9.84 -12.12 14.50
CA ALA A 138 -10.33 -13.46 14.20
C ALA A 138 -10.04 -14.44 15.34
N LYS A 139 -8.88 -14.36 15.95
CA LYS A 139 -8.47 -15.17 17.10
C LYS A 139 -9.35 -14.94 18.34
N GLN A 140 -9.79 -13.70 18.59
CA GLN A 140 -10.72 -13.39 19.69
C GLN A 140 -12.08 -14.10 19.52
N PHE A 141 -12.47 -14.39 18.26
CA PHE A 141 -13.67 -15.14 17.92
C PHE A 141 -13.43 -16.65 17.75
N GLY A 142 -12.26 -17.13 18.16
CA GLY A 142 -11.90 -18.55 18.15
C GLY A 142 -11.58 -19.09 16.76
N LEU A 143 -11.32 -18.24 15.78
CA LEU A 143 -10.91 -18.64 14.44
C LEU A 143 -9.40 -18.83 14.39
N ARG A 144 -8.95 -19.86 13.69
CA ARG A 144 -7.55 -20.14 13.45
C ARG A 144 -7.15 -19.63 12.08
N SER A 145 -6.01 -18.93 12.01
CA SER A 145 -5.53 -18.30 10.79
C SER A 145 -4.20 -18.87 10.28
N ILE A 146 -4.10 -18.95 8.97
CA ILE A 146 -2.85 -19.25 8.24
C ILE A 146 -2.62 -18.15 7.21
N VAL A 147 -1.41 -17.63 7.16
CA VAL A 147 -1.04 -16.50 6.30
C VAL A 147 0.17 -16.87 5.45
N GLY A 148 0.03 -16.83 4.13
CA GLY A 148 1.09 -17.08 3.15
C GLY A 148 1.66 -15.78 2.60
N ASN A 149 2.97 -15.60 2.76
CA ASN A 149 3.81 -14.51 2.25
C ASN A 149 3.41 -13.07 2.61
N HIS A 150 2.32 -12.83 3.32
CA HIS A 150 1.92 -11.47 3.69
C HIS A 150 2.88 -10.85 4.70
N MET A 151 3.27 -9.58 4.48
CA MET A 151 4.24 -8.86 5.32
C MET A 151 3.73 -8.52 6.72
N LEU A 152 2.42 -8.44 6.91
CA LEU A 152 1.78 -8.20 8.20
C LEU A 152 0.96 -9.42 8.60
N ALA A 153 1.49 -10.24 9.49
CA ALA A 153 0.84 -11.47 9.98
C ALA A 153 0.79 -11.54 11.52
N ARG A 154 0.91 -10.38 12.20
CA ARG A 154 0.81 -10.31 13.65
C ARG A 154 -0.55 -10.87 14.10
N GLY A 155 -0.53 -11.82 15.04
CA GLY A 155 -1.73 -12.51 15.54
C GLY A 155 -2.10 -13.80 14.82
N ALA A 156 -1.55 -14.08 13.64
CA ALA A 156 -1.80 -15.32 12.91
C ALA A 156 -1.30 -16.56 13.68
N ASP A 157 -2.04 -17.69 13.58
CA ASP A 157 -1.66 -18.94 14.22
C ASP A 157 -0.51 -19.62 13.47
N LEU A 158 -0.46 -19.45 12.15
CA LEU A 158 0.64 -19.91 11.32
C LEU A 158 0.97 -18.88 10.25
N TRP A 159 2.21 -18.40 10.25
CA TRP A 159 2.76 -17.52 9.24
C TRP A 159 3.77 -18.27 8.38
N LEU A 160 3.42 -18.50 7.13
CA LEU A 160 4.29 -19.07 6.10
C LEU A 160 5.06 -17.93 5.45
N LYS A 161 6.32 -17.81 5.83
CA LYS A 161 7.23 -16.78 5.33
C LYS A 161 7.94 -17.27 4.07
N PRO A 162 8.30 -16.35 3.15
CA PRO A 162 9.23 -16.69 2.10
C PRO A 162 10.60 -17.04 2.70
N GLU A 163 11.35 -17.91 2.05
CA GLU A 163 12.72 -18.16 2.46
C GLU A 163 13.59 -16.93 2.16
N LEU A 164 14.54 -16.60 3.05
CA LEU A 164 15.41 -15.43 2.91
C LEU A 164 16.17 -15.42 1.56
N MET A 165 16.56 -16.60 1.08
CA MET A 165 17.20 -16.73 -0.24
C MET A 165 16.25 -16.37 -1.39
N ASP A 166 14.96 -16.67 -1.24
CA ASP A 166 13.95 -16.34 -2.25
C ASP A 166 13.62 -14.86 -2.22
N VAL A 167 13.55 -14.24 -1.04
CA VAL A 167 13.45 -12.78 -0.89
C VAL A 167 14.65 -12.10 -1.57
N ALA A 168 15.86 -12.55 -1.26
CA ALA A 168 17.08 -11.99 -1.84
C ALA A 168 17.17 -12.17 -3.37
N ARG A 169 16.65 -13.27 -3.91
CA ARG A 169 16.55 -13.50 -5.36
C ARG A 169 15.48 -12.60 -5.99
N PHE A 170 14.34 -12.48 -5.34
CA PHE A 170 13.26 -11.63 -5.80
C PHE A 170 13.71 -10.16 -5.90
N THR A 171 14.46 -9.66 -4.90
CA THR A 171 14.95 -8.27 -4.85
C THR A 171 16.12 -7.96 -5.80
N LYS A 172 17.05 -8.92 -6.02
CA LYS A 172 18.30 -8.65 -6.76
C LYS A 172 18.38 -9.30 -8.15
N ALA A 173 17.61 -10.33 -8.41
CA ALA A 173 17.75 -11.13 -9.60
C ALA A 173 16.65 -10.96 -10.63
N GLY A 174 15.65 -10.13 -10.37
CA GLY A 174 14.57 -9.83 -11.31
C GLY A 174 15.09 -9.33 -12.65
N ASP A 175 16.16 -8.53 -12.63
CA ASP A 175 16.78 -7.97 -13.84
C ASP A 175 17.62 -8.97 -14.63
N LEU A 176 18.18 -10.00 -13.98
CA LEU A 176 19.17 -10.89 -14.61
C LEU A 176 18.60 -12.24 -15.08
N PHE A 177 17.49 -12.73 -14.51
CA PHE A 177 17.03 -14.11 -14.72
C PHE A 177 15.56 -14.27 -15.16
N GLY A 178 14.86 -13.22 -15.48
CA GLY A 178 13.47 -13.25 -16.00
C GLY A 178 12.52 -14.10 -15.16
N SER A 179 11.45 -13.49 -14.68
CA SER A 179 10.26 -14.11 -14.06
C SER A 179 10.46 -15.27 -13.06
N GLN A 180 11.05 -14.98 -11.91
CA GLN A 180 10.88 -15.85 -10.75
C GLN A 180 9.61 -15.50 -9.94
N ALA A 181 8.91 -14.43 -10.32
CA ALA A 181 7.70 -13.96 -9.65
C ALA A 181 6.61 -15.04 -9.58
N SER A 182 6.32 -15.73 -10.67
CA SER A 182 5.33 -16.81 -10.69
C SER A 182 5.72 -18.03 -9.86
N ALA A 183 7.03 -18.35 -9.78
CA ALA A 183 7.54 -19.43 -8.96
C ALA A 183 7.45 -19.08 -7.46
N PHE A 184 7.68 -17.81 -7.11
CA PHE A 184 7.55 -17.32 -5.75
C PHE A 184 6.10 -17.42 -5.26
N ASP A 185 5.14 -16.98 -6.05
CA ASP A 185 3.71 -17.10 -5.76
C ASP A 185 3.29 -18.58 -5.69
N HIS A 186 3.79 -19.43 -6.60
CA HIS A 186 3.48 -20.86 -6.60
C HIS A 186 4.00 -21.58 -5.36
N GLN A 187 5.20 -21.24 -4.90
CA GLN A 187 5.76 -21.83 -3.67
C GLN A 187 4.88 -21.50 -2.46
N MET A 188 4.37 -20.29 -2.36
CA MET A 188 3.44 -19.88 -1.31
C MET A 188 2.16 -20.74 -1.35
N ILE A 189 1.54 -20.90 -2.52
CA ILE A 189 0.33 -21.71 -2.69
C ILE A 189 0.60 -23.19 -2.33
N GLN A 190 1.72 -23.76 -2.75
CA GLN A 190 2.11 -25.13 -2.37
C GLN A 190 2.25 -25.30 -0.85
N GLN A 191 2.86 -24.32 -0.16
CA GLN A 191 2.99 -24.34 1.29
C GLN A 191 1.62 -24.23 1.98
N LEU A 192 0.73 -23.35 1.50
CA LEU A 192 -0.65 -23.25 2.00
C LEU A 192 -1.40 -24.57 1.82
N CYS A 193 -1.42 -25.13 0.62
CA CYS A 193 -2.09 -26.39 0.31
C CYS A 193 -1.57 -27.56 1.16
N LYS A 194 -0.27 -27.65 1.35
CA LYS A 194 0.35 -28.64 2.23
C LYS A 194 -0.14 -28.52 3.66
N ASN A 195 -0.08 -27.33 4.26
CA ASN A 195 -0.48 -27.10 5.65
C ASN A 195 -1.99 -27.29 5.87
N ILE A 196 -2.84 -26.93 4.91
CA ILE A 196 -4.28 -27.18 4.94
C ILE A 196 -4.57 -28.70 4.86
N SER A 197 -3.72 -29.44 4.13
CA SER A 197 -3.85 -30.89 3.99
C SER A 197 -3.40 -31.69 5.21
N ASP A 198 -2.51 -31.17 6.05
CA ASP A 198 -1.91 -31.84 7.20
C ASP A 198 -2.80 -31.83 8.47
N GLU A 199 -4.12 -31.98 8.32
CA GLU A 199 -5.13 -32.12 9.42
C GLU A 199 -5.30 -30.88 10.32
N LYS A 200 -4.61 -29.77 10.06
CA LYS A 200 -4.83 -28.54 10.80
C LYS A 200 -6.01 -27.77 10.21
N GLU A 201 -6.98 -27.49 11.06
CA GLU A 201 -8.12 -26.68 10.64
C GLU A 201 -7.79 -25.19 10.72
N PHE A 202 -7.92 -24.49 9.59
CA PHE A 202 -7.83 -23.04 9.51
C PHE A 202 -9.18 -22.48 9.03
N ASP A 203 -9.65 -21.44 9.70
CA ASP A 203 -10.91 -20.76 9.37
C ASP A 203 -10.66 -19.45 8.62
N PHE A 204 -9.45 -18.87 8.74
CA PHE A 204 -9.01 -17.69 8.02
C PHE A 204 -7.72 -18.02 7.28
N ILE A 205 -7.77 -17.95 5.95
CA ILE A 205 -6.66 -18.30 5.07
C ILE A 205 -6.33 -17.05 4.25
N THR A 206 -5.09 -16.59 4.30
CA THR A 206 -4.60 -15.50 3.46
C THR A 206 -3.56 -16.01 2.50
N ALA A 207 -3.73 -15.74 1.21
CA ALA A 207 -2.75 -15.95 0.14
C ALA A 207 -2.39 -14.60 -0.46
N TYR A 208 -1.16 -14.13 -0.23
CA TYR A 208 -0.66 -12.86 -0.74
C TYR A 208 0.24 -13.07 -1.95
N PHE A 209 -0.18 -12.53 -3.09
CA PHE A 209 0.49 -12.61 -4.37
C PHE A 209 1.27 -11.32 -4.65
N MET A 210 2.58 -11.37 -4.59
CA MET A 210 3.47 -10.24 -4.88
C MET A 210 3.93 -10.20 -6.35
N GLY A 211 3.81 -11.33 -7.04
CA GLY A 211 4.43 -11.50 -8.35
C GLY A 211 3.82 -10.63 -9.45
N LEU A 212 2.52 -10.29 -9.36
CA LEU A 212 1.87 -9.45 -10.36
C LEU A 212 2.41 -8.02 -10.33
N ASP A 213 2.54 -7.45 -9.14
CA ASP A 213 3.11 -6.12 -8.94
C ASP A 213 4.56 -6.05 -9.45
N HIS A 214 5.38 -7.00 -9.02
CA HIS A 214 6.77 -7.12 -9.45
C HIS A 214 6.90 -7.21 -10.98
N GLN A 215 6.11 -8.09 -11.63
CA GLN A 215 6.14 -8.20 -13.09
C GLN A 215 5.70 -6.90 -13.77
N SER A 216 4.69 -6.24 -13.22
CA SER A 216 4.14 -5.00 -13.75
C SER A 216 5.14 -3.84 -13.67
N HIS A 217 5.99 -3.77 -12.65
CA HIS A 217 7.11 -2.83 -12.60
C HIS A 217 8.11 -3.03 -13.75
N HIS A 218 8.38 -4.29 -14.13
CA HIS A 218 9.38 -4.61 -15.17
C HIS A 218 8.83 -4.63 -16.59
N GLU A 219 7.62 -5.14 -16.78
CA GLU A 219 7.02 -5.34 -18.09
C GLU A 219 5.93 -4.31 -18.46
N GLY A 220 5.47 -3.54 -17.47
CA GLY A 220 4.37 -2.59 -17.60
C GLY A 220 3.01 -3.16 -17.16
N PRO A 221 2.05 -2.29 -16.78
CA PRO A 221 0.73 -2.70 -16.31
C PRO A 221 -0.08 -3.51 -17.32
N GLU A 222 0.22 -3.41 -18.62
CA GLU A 222 -0.38 -4.22 -19.68
C GLU A 222 -0.07 -5.73 -19.54
N SER A 223 0.97 -6.10 -18.81
CA SER A 223 1.32 -7.50 -18.52
C SER A 223 0.36 -8.15 -17.51
N GLN A 224 -0.34 -7.38 -16.72
CA GLN A 224 -1.16 -7.84 -15.59
C GLN A 224 -2.23 -8.85 -16.00
N VAL A 225 -2.94 -8.63 -17.10
CA VAL A 225 -4.01 -9.53 -17.54
C VAL A 225 -3.50 -10.95 -17.83
N ASN A 226 -2.28 -11.07 -18.36
CA ASN A 226 -1.67 -12.38 -18.62
C ASN A 226 -1.24 -13.06 -17.32
N TYR A 227 -0.62 -12.32 -16.42
CA TYR A 227 -0.20 -12.86 -15.12
C TYR A 227 -1.41 -13.28 -14.28
N LEU A 228 -2.41 -12.43 -14.18
CA LEU A 228 -3.65 -12.71 -13.46
C LEU A 228 -4.33 -13.98 -13.97
N SER A 229 -4.48 -14.13 -15.30
CA SER A 229 -5.21 -15.24 -15.90
C SER A 229 -4.43 -16.55 -15.93
N LYS A 230 -3.12 -16.50 -16.24
CA LYS A 230 -2.32 -17.72 -16.44
C LYS A 230 -1.61 -18.21 -15.17
N VAL A 231 -1.37 -17.31 -14.22
CA VAL A 231 -0.66 -17.63 -12.99
C VAL A 231 -1.62 -17.63 -11.81
N ILE A 232 -2.19 -16.47 -11.46
CA ILE A 232 -2.94 -16.32 -10.21
C ILE A 232 -4.25 -17.12 -10.25
N ASP A 233 -5.08 -17.01 -11.30
CA ASP A 233 -6.34 -17.75 -11.37
C ASP A 233 -6.12 -19.27 -11.31
N ALA A 234 -5.06 -19.78 -11.94
CA ALA A 234 -4.68 -21.19 -11.88
C ALA A 234 -4.24 -21.60 -10.46
N GLN A 235 -3.41 -20.82 -9.81
CA GLN A 235 -2.91 -21.09 -8.46
C GLN A 235 -4.02 -20.98 -7.39
N VAL A 236 -4.96 -20.03 -7.55
CA VAL A 236 -6.18 -19.99 -6.74
C VAL A 236 -6.98 -21.28 -6.95
N GLY A 237 -7.01 -21.82 -8.18
CA GLY A 237 -7.62 -23.10 -8.48
C GLY A 237 -7.02 -24.28 -7.67
N GLU A 238 -5.71 -24.32 -7.48
CA GLU A 238 -5.03 -25.34 -6.66
C GLU A 238 -5.45 -25.26 -5.19
N LEU A 239 -5.53 -24.05 -4.64
CA LEU A 239 -6.01 -23.81 -3.27
C LEU A 239 -7.48 -24.26 -3.12
N VAL A 240 -8.33 -23.89 -4.06
CA VAL A 240 -9.75 -24.28 -4.09
C VAL A 240 -9.93 -25.79 -4.15
N GLU A 241 -9.15 -26.48 -4.99
CA GLU A 241 -9.17 -27.94 -5.09
C GLU A 241 -8.73 -28.59 -3.78
N THR A 242 -7.72 -28.04 -3.12
CA THR A 242 -7.30 -28.50 -1.80
C THR A 242 -8.43 -28.35 -0.75
N LEU A 243 -9.10 -27.20 -0.72
CA LEU A 243 -10.25 -27.00 0.17
C LEU A 243 -11.41 -27.94 -0.16
N ARG A 244 -11.67 -28.19 -1.46
CA ARG A 244 -12.71 -29.13 -1.91
C ARG A 244 -12.44 -30.56 -1.43
N THR A 245 -11.22 -31.05 -1.62
CA THR A 245 -10.84 -32.43 -1.20
C THR A 245 -10.90 -32.62 0.31
N LYS A 246 -10.78 -31.54 1.08
CA LYS A 246 -10.89 -31.54 2.55
C LYS A 246 -12.31 -31.21 3.04
N ASN A 247 -13.32 -31.14 2.14
CA ASN A 247 -14.70 -30.76 2.46
C ASN A 247 -14.82 -29.39 3.17
N ARG A 248 -13.98 -28.43 2.78
CA ARG A 248 -13.88 -27.10 3.39
C ARG A 248 -14.25 -25.96 2.45
N LEU A 249 -14.68 -26.27 1.25
CA LEU A 249 -15.03 -25.26 0.23
C LEU A 249 -16.42 -24.67 0.48
N THR A 250 -17.39 -25.51 0.88
CA THR A 250 -18.76 -25.10 1.14
C THR A 250 -18.83 -24.07 2.28
N ASN A 251 -19.70 -23.08 2.16
CA ASN A 251 -19.93 -22.01 3.12
C ASN A 251 -18.66 -21.17 3.40
N THR A 252 -17.85 -20.96 2.38
CA THR A 252 -16.61 -20.17 2.45
C THR A 252 -16.80 -18.81 1.77
N LEU A 253 -16.43 -17.75 2.46
CA LEU A 253 -16.33 -16.40 1.92
C LEU A 253 -14.96 -16.24 1.25
N PHE A 254 -14.96 -15.99 -0.04
CA PHE A 254 -13.78 -15.58 -0.79
C PHE A 254 -13.74 -14.05 -0.89
N VAL A 255 -12.62 -13.47 -0.58
CA VAL A 255 -12.35 -12.04 -0.66
C VAL A 255 -11.15 -11.85 -1.58
N PHE A 256 -11.34 -11.12 -2.65
CA PHE A 256 -10.27 -10.68 -3.56
C PHE A 256 -10.02 -9.22 -3.30
N VAL A 257 -8.78 -8.87 -2.99
CA VAL A 257 -8.37 -7.50 -2.70
C VAL A 257 -7.07 -7.18 -3.43
N SER A 258 -6.89 -5.93 -3.83
CA SER A 258 -5.59 -5.37 -4.14
C SER A 258 -5.33 -4.14 -3.28
N ASP A 259 -4.08 -3.84 -3.05
CA ASP A 259 -3.64 -2.70 -2.25
C ASP A 259 -3.65 -1.39 -3.05
N HIS A 260 -3.27 -1.45 -4.32
CA HIS A 260 -3.25 -0.34 -5.28
C HIS A 260 -3.31 -0.89 -6.71
N GLY A 261 -3.36 0.00 -7.69
CA GLY A 261 -3.09 -0.31 -9.08
C GLY A 261 -1.70 0.17 -9.49
N GLN A 262 -1.50 0.41 -10.80
CA GLN A 262 -0.23 0.92 -11.34
C GLN A 262 -0.46 1.80 -12.57
N VAL A 263 0.40 2.82 -12.73
CA VAL A 263 0.46 3.68 -13.91
C VAL A 263 1.59 3.23 -14.83
N ALA A 264 1.33 3.19 -16.14
CA ALA A 264 2.38 2.91 -17.11
C ALA A 264 3.36 4.09 -17.20
N CYS A 265 4.64 3.80 -17.18
CA CYS A 265 5.69 4.82 -17.30
C CYS A 265 6.84 4.32 -18.19
N LYS A 266 7.82 5.19 -18.44
CA LYS A 266 8.97 4.88 -19.29
C LYS A 266 10.17 4.53 -18.44
N ALA A 267 10.72 3.33 -18.63
CA ALA A 267 11.97 2.90 -18.00
C ALA A 267 13.19 3.64 -18.64
N ASP A 268 13.30 4.94 -18.38
CA ASP A 268 14.33 5.82 -18.93
C ASP A 268 14.75 6.82 -17.83
N ASP A 269 16.04 7.00 -17.64
CA ASP A 269 16.62 7.89 -16.62
C ASP A 269 16.15 9.35 -16.72
N ARG A 270 15.60 9.77 -17.85
CA ARG A 270 15.03 11.12 -18.02
C ARG A 270 13.71 11.32 -17.28
N TYR A 271 12.99 10.24 -16.97
CA TYR A 271 11.70 10.28 -16.31
C TYR A 271 11.76 9.82 -14.85
N ALA A 272 12.76 9.01 -14.53
CA ALA A 272 13.03 8.61 -13.17
C ALA A 272 13.79 9.72 -12.44
N ILE A 273 13.20 10.27 -11.37
CA ILE A 273 13.81 11.30 -10.54
C ILE A 273 14.61 10.59 -9.44
N PRO A 274 15.94 10.47 -9.58
CA PRO A 274 16.75 9.82 -8.56
C PRO A 274 16.95 10.77 -7.38
N LEU A 275 17.02 10.23 -6.17
CA LEU A 275 17.16 11.01 -4.95
C LEU A 275 18.52 10.83 -4.27
N SER A 276 19.28 9.80 -4.61
CA SER A 276 20.55 9.50 -3.96
C SER A 276 21.61 8.84 -4.87
N TYR A 277 22.82 8.73 -4.31
CA TYR A 277 23.94 8.03 -4.95
C TYR A 277 23.51 6.63 -5.48
N PRO A 278 24.02 6.16 -6.63
CA PRO A 278 25.15 6.74 -7.36
C PRO A 278 24.80 7.76 -8.47
N PHE A 279 23.54 8.11 -8.64
CA PHE A 279 23.11 8.81 -9.85
C PHE A 279 22.86 10.29 -9.64
N GLU A 280 22.41 10.70 -8.46
CA GLU A 280 22.03 12.06 -8.24
C GLU A 280 22.93 12.77 -7.28
N ARG A 281 23.44 13.86 -7.76
CA ARG A 281 24.21 14.80 -6.97
C ARG A 281 23.56 16.17 -6.95
N GLU A 282 22.68 16.44 -7.90
CA GLU A 282 22.01 17.73 -7.95
C GLU A 282 20.98 17.85 -6.82
N PHE A 283 20.24 16.78 -6.53
CA PHE A 283 19.27 16.80 -5.43
C PHE A 283 19.96 16.90 -4.06
N GLU A 284 21.05 16.16 -3.86
CA GLU A 284 21.89 16.31 -2.67
C GLU A 284 22.51 17.72 -2.61
N GLY A 285 23.02 18.22 -3.75
CA GLY A 285 23.55 19.57 -3.88
C GLY A 285 22.51 20.65 -3.61
N PHE A 286 21.25 20.42 -3.94
CA PHE A 286 20.14 21.31 -3.59
C PHE A 286 20.08 21.53 -2.08
N PHE A 287 19.99 20.49 -1.27
CA PHE A 287 19.93 20.62 0.19
C PHE A 287 21.20 21.22 0.79
N SER A 288 22.37 20.85 0.25
CA SER A 288 23.66 21.44 0.67
C SER A 288 23.74 22.94 0.43
N THR A 289 23.06 23.49 -0.59
CA THR A 289 22.97 24.93 -0.85
C THR A 289 22.30 25.67 0.31
N PHE A 290 21.41 25.01 1.04
CA PHE A 290 20.72 25.54 2.22
C PHE A 290 21.40 25.13 3.55
N GLY A 291 22.59 24.51 3.48
CA GLY A 291 23.35 24.04 4.64
C GLY A 291 22.69 22.88 5.37
N LEU A 292 22.07 21.98 4.60
CA LEU A 292 21.44 20.76 5.08
C LEU A 292 22.16 19.55 4.50
N ASP A 293 22.57 18.62 5.35
CA ASP A 293 23.03 17.31 4.94
C ASP A 293 21.81 16.41 4.68
N LEU A 294 21.75 15.78 3.51
CA LEU A 294 20.64 14.96 3.06
C LEU A 294 20.87 13.47 3.32
N GLN A 295 19.85 12.78 3.82
CA GLN A 295 19.70 11.33 3.73
C GLN A 295 18.50 10.99 2.84
N ALA A 296 18.73 10.16 1.82
CA ALA A 296 17.68 9.69 0.89
C ALA A 296 17.95 8.24 0.46
N ASP A 297 16.89 7.49 0.15
CA ASP A 297 16.89 6.13 -0.43
C ASP A 297 17.65 5.03 0.36
N PHE A 298 18.16 5.32 1.55
CA PHE A 298 18.89 4.35 2.36
C PHE A 298 18.28 4.23 3.75
N PRO A 299 18.08 3.00 4.25
CA PRO A 299 17.71 2.79 5.63
C PRO A 299 18.83 3.27 6.56
N GLY A 300 18.47 3.76 7.72
CA GLY A 300 19.44 4.15 8.72
C GLY A 300 18.92 5.10 9.77
N GLU A 301 19.78 5.36 10.74
CA GLU A 301 19.56 6.38 11.77
C GLU A 301 19.85 7.75 11.16
N GLY A 302 18.98 8.75 11.43
CA GLY A 302 19.10 10.10 10.89
C GLY A 302 19.75 11.17 11.77
N PRO A 303 20.62 10.84 12.76
CA PRO A 303 21.16 11.87 13.68
C PRO A 303 22.22 12.78 13.05
N ASN A 304 22.79 12.39 11.94
CA ASN A 304 23.89 13.13 11.29
C ASN A 304 23.46 13.86 10.00
N CYS A 305 22.13 14.04 9.81
CA CYS A 305 21.58 14.78 8.69
C CYS A 305 20.50 15.74 9.19
N GLU A 306 20.22 16.81 8.44
CA GLU A 306 19.18 17.79 8.73
C GLU A 306 17.97 17.68 7.79
N ALA A 307 18.12 16.91 6.70
CA ALA A 307 17.05 16.60 5.76
C ALA A 307 17.01 15.11 5.47
N VAL A 308 15.80 14.56 5.34
CA VAL A 308 15.55 13.20 4.87
C VAL A 308 14.55 13.26 3.74
N VAL A 309 14.77 12.51 2.67
CA VAL A 309 13.81 12.35 1.57
C VAL A 309 13.50 10.87 1.41
N ALA A 310 12.20 10.53 1.47
CA ALA A 310 11.69 9.18 1.33
C ALA A 310 10.90 9.05 0.01
N SER A 311 11.39 8.23 -0.91
CA SER A 311 10.79 7.97 -2.22
C SER A 311 9.64 6.97 -2.11
N ASN A 312 8.54 7.24 -2.80
CA ASN A 312 7.39 6.37 -2.86
C ASN A 312 6.76 6.37 -4.28
N GLY A 313 7.59 6.26 -5.31
CA GLY A 313 7.15 6.19 -6.71
C GLY A 313 6.51 7.49 -7.22
N GLY A 314 5.18 7.59 -7.19
CA GLY A 314 4.46 8.80 -7.61
C GLY A 314 4.64 10.01 -6.70
N MET A 315 5.26 9.86 -5.54
CA MET A 315 5.53 10.95 -4.60
C MET A 315 6.82 10.75 -3.80
N ALA A 316 7.32 11.83 -3.21
CA ALA A 316 8.39 11.78 -2.20
C ALA A 316 8.01 12.63 -0.99
N GLN A 317 8.41 12.17 0.19
CA GLN A 317 8.25 12.89 1.46
C GLN A 317 9.57 13.54 1.84
N VAL A 318 9.53 14.82 2.21
CA VAL A 318 10.71 15.56 2.70
C VAL A 318 10.52 15.86 4.18
N TYR A 319 11.47 15.44 4.98
CA TYR A 319 11.52 15.68 6.41
C TYR A 319 12.64 16.65 6.72
N LEU A 320 12.37 17.66 7.55
CA LEU A 320 13.31 18.70 7.90
C LEU A 320 13.49 18.74 9.42
N GLN A 321 14.74 18.82 9.85
CA GLN A 321 15.06 18.95 11.26
C GLN A 321 14.82 20.40 11.74
N ASN A 322 14.34 20.55 12.98
CA ASN A 322 14.39 21.86 13.63
C ASN A 322 15.85 22.25 13.87
N ARG A 323 16.36 23.26 13.15
CA ARG A 323 17.77 23.70 13.21
C ARG A 323 18.20 24.27 14.57
N ARG A 324 17.27 24.54 15.49
CA ARG A 324 17.57 24.99 16.88
C ARG A 324 17.25 23.93 17.92
N GLY A 325 16.72 22.81 17.51
CA GLY A 325 16.32 21.69 18.36
C GLY A 325 16.86 20.35 17.85
N SER A 326 15.97 19.40 17.69
CA SER A 326 16.25 18.04 17.26
C SER A 326 15.20 17.56 16.27
N TRP A 327 15.32 16.33 15.77
CA TRP A 327 14.28 15.67 14.96
C TRP A 327 12.93 15.53 15.66
N LYS A 328 12.92 15.52 17.01
CA LYS A 328 11.69 15.38 17.82
C LYS A 328 10.94 16.69 18.03
N ASP A 329 11.60 17.81 17.74
CA ASP A 329 10.99 19.13 17.79
C ASP A 329 10.37 19.46 16.42
N ALA A 330 9.20 20.10 16.43
CA ALA A 330 8.58 20.57 15.20
C ALA A 330 9.51 21.52 14.43
N PRO A 331 9.76 21.33 13.13
CA PRO A 331 10.51 22.29 12.34
C PRO A 331 9.77 23.62 12.31
N ARG A 332 10.51 24.73 12.34
CA ARG A 332 9.93 26.06 12.29
C ARG A 332 9.42 26.36 10.89
N PHE A 333 8.15 26.63 10.78
CA PHE A 333 7.52 26.74 9.47
C PHE A 333 8.19 27.79 8.57
N GLU A 334 8.31 29.03 9.05
CA GLU A 334 8.89 30.15 8.30
C GLU A 334 10.41 30.07 8.08
N LEU A 335 11.12 29.30 8.90
CA LEU A 335 12.59 29.31 8.90
C LEU A 335 13.23 28.01 8.43
N ASP A 336 12.55 26.88 8.63
CA ASP A 336 13.08 25.56 8.28
C ASP A 336 12.30 24.92 7.11
N VAL A 337 10.97 25.14 7.01
CA VAL A 337 10.11 24.48 6.03
C VAL A 337 9.88 25.32 4.77
N LEU A 338 9.34 26.52 4.93
CA LEU A 338 8.91 27.36 3.81
C LEU A 338 10.05 27.73 2.85
N PRO A 339 11.26 28.10 3.30
CA PRO A 339 12.35 28.41 2.39
C PRO A 339 12.77 27.23 1.50
N ILE A 340 12.67 25.99 2.00
CA ILE A 340 12.97 24.79 1.20
C ILE A 340 11.84 24.50 0.21
N ALA A 341 10.58 24.68 0.64
CA ALA A 341 9.43 24.52 -0.23
C ALA A 341 9.44 25.47 -1.41
N GLU A 342 9.71 26.77 -1.13
CA GLU A 342 9.82 27.83 -2.16
C GLU A 342 10.99 27.56 -3.13
N ALA A 343 12.12 27.08 -2.62
CA ALA A 343 13.27 26.73 -3.45
C ALA A 343 12.98 25.48 -4.33
N LEU A 344 12.26 24.49 -3.82
CA LEU A 344 11.81 23.34 -4.62
C LEU A 344 10.81 23.78 -5.69
N TRP A 345 9.93 24.70 -5.36
CA TRP A 345 8.99 25.27 -6.33
C TRP A 345 9.74 26.02 -7.43
N GLU A 346 10.74 26.87 -7.08
CA GLU A 346 11.57 27.57 -8.04
C GLU A 346 12.42 26.60 -8.90
N ALA A 347 12.96 25.53 -8.31
CA ALA A 347 13.65 24.47 -9.04
C ALA A 347 12.72 23.80 -10.07
N ASN A 348 11.47 23.52 -9.69
CA ASN A 348 10.48 22.96 -10.61
C ASN A 348 10.11 23.92 -11.75
N GLN A 349 10.01 25.23 -11.49
CA GLN A 349 9.66 26.23 -12.52
C GLN A 349 10.81 26.53 -13.47
N SER A 350 12.00 26.76 -12.94
CA SER A 350 13.13 27.30 -13.70
C SER A 350 14.34 26.38 -13.83
N GLY A 351 14.46 25.37 -12.95
CA GLY A 351 15.67 24.57 -12.78
C GLY A 351 16.71 25.23 -11.87
N MET A 352 16.39 26.33 -11.20
CA MET A 352 17.28 26.97 -10.24
C MET A 352 17.54 26.00 -9.07
N TYR A 353 18.76 25.97 -8.57
CA TYR A 353 19.25 25.08 -7.52
C TYR A 353 19.32 23.59 -7.89
N CYS A 354 18.43 23.08 -8.76
CA CYS A 354 18.40 21.68 -9.20
C CYS A 354 17.77 21.59 -10.60
N SER A 355 18.58 21.43 -11.63
CA SER A 355 18.11 21.43 -13.01
C SER A 355 17.27 20.17 -13.34
N GLU A 356 17.50 19.09 -12.63
CA GLU A 356 16.79 17.81 -12.77
C GLU A 356 15.32 17.90 -12.33
N LEU A 357 14.97 18.84 -11.44
CA LEU A 357 13.59 19.01 -10.98
C LEU A 357 12.73 19.86 -11.92
N ARG A 358 13.31 20.49 -12.96
CA ARG A 358 12.56 21.38 -13.83
C ARG A 358 11.43 20.69 -14.56
N GLY A 359 10.18 21.05 -14.23
CA GLY A 359 8.94 20.53 -14.84
C GLY A 359 8.64 19.09 -14.46
N THR A 360 9.18 18.60 -13.35
CA THR A 360 9.00 17.20 -12.93
C THR A 360 7.96 17.02 -11.83
N LEU A 361 7.54 18.10 -11.17
CA LEU A 361 6.59 18.07 -10.06
C LEU A 361 5.28 18.72 -10.49
N SER A 362 4.18 17.99 -10.31
CA SER A 362 2.83 18.52 -10.50
C SER A 362 2.35 19.32 -9.28
N MET A 363 2.84 18.99 -8.08
CA MET A 363 2.38 19.63 -6.84
C MET A 363 3.46 19.55 -5.76
N ILE A 364 3.55 20.62 -4.96
CA ILE A 364 4.34 20.68 -3.73
C ILE A 364 3.40 21.01 -2.59
N LEU A 365 3.39 20.14 -1.57
CA LEU A 365 2.56 20.30 -0.39
C LEU A 365 3.42 20.65 0.81
N VAL A 366 2.89 21.50 1.66
CA VAL A 366 3.52 21.94 2.92
C VAL A 366 2.54 21.74 4.07
N ARG A 367 3.07 21.60 5.30
CA ARG A 367 2.23 21.60 6.51
C ARG A 367 2.90 22.38 7.64
N ASN A 368 2.11 23.06 8.45
CA ASN A 368 2.60 23.88 9.55
C ASN A 368 2.53 23.13 10.90
N VAL A 369 3.44 22.19 11.08
CA VAL A 369 3.52 21.38 12.33
C VAL A 369 3.83 22.24 13.55
N GLU A 370 4.57 23.34 13.38
CA GLU A 370 4.93 24.26 14.48
C GLU A 370 3.69 24.85 15.17
N GLN A 371 2.65 25.21 14.40
CA GLN A 371 1.45 25.84 14.93
C GLN A 371 0.32 24.84 15.22
N GLU A 372 0.19 23.79 14.38
CA GLU A 372 -0.98 22.91 14.37
C GLU A 372 -0.68 21.49 14.91
N GLY A 373 0.59 21.21 15.21
CA GLY A 373 1.02 19.89 15.70
C GLY A 373 1.22 18.86 14.58
N TRP A 374 1.57 17.62 14.98
CA TRP A 374 1.98 16.57 14.05
C TRP A 374 0.87 16.07 13.10
N GLN A 375 -0.37 16.42 13.37
CA GLN A 375 -1.53 16.13 12.51
C GLN A 375 -1.96 17.36 11.70
N ALA A 376 -1.09 18.37 11.55
CA ALA A 376 -1.34 19.53 10.72
C ALA A 376 -1.74 19.11 9.29
N PRO A 377 -2.83 19.66 8.72
CA PRO A 377 -3.25 19.35 7.36
C PRO A 377 -2.21 19.81 6.36
N TYR A 378 -2.14 19.11 5.23
CA TYR A 378 -1.35 19.58 4.11
C TYR A 378 -2.07 20.71 3.36
N GLN A 379 -1.26 21.61 2.80
CA GLN A 379 -1.68 22.74 1.98
C GLN A 379 -0.84 22.77 0.70
N VAL A 380 -1.38 23.28 -0.39
CA VAL A 380 -0.68 23.35 -1.68
C VAL A 380 0.09 24.66 -1.80
N LEU A 381 1.37 24.57 -2.12
CA LEU A 381 2.19 25.74 -2.48
C LEU A 381 2.01 26.04 -3.97
N THR A 382 1.66 27.29 -4.28
CA THR A 382 1.50 27.79 -5.65
C THR A 382 2.23 29.13 -5.83
N ALA A 383 2.21 29.69 -7.04
CA ALA A 383 2.75 31.02 -7.32
C ALA A 383 2.03 32.14 -6.53
N ASP A 384 0.75 31.94 -6.21
CA ASP A 384 -0.09 32.94 -5.55
C ASP A 384 -0.12 32.76 -4.03
N GLY A 385 0.57 31.76 -3.50
CA GLY A 385 0.64 31.47 -2.07
C GLY A 385 0.32 30.02 -1.70
N ILE A 386 -0.06 29.84 -0.43
CA ILE A 386 -0.37 28.50 0.13
C ILE A 386 -1.88 28.41 0.30
N PHE A 387 -2.48 27.35 -0.25
CA PHE A 387 -3.92 27.12 -0.28
C PHE A 387 -4.31 25.82 0.40
N PRO A 388 -5.44 25.78 1.14
CA PRO A 388 -6.01 24.53 1.63
C PRO A 388 -6.27 23.53 0.50
N LEU A 389 -6.10 22.22 0.79
CA LEU A 389 -6.30 21.15 -0.20
C LEU A 389 -7.71 21.19 -0.81
N ASP A 390 -8.73 21.37 0.01
CA ASP A 390 -10.12 21.37 -0.44
C ASP A 390 -10.38 22.50 -1.46
N GLU A 391 -9.89 23.71 -1.18
CA GLU A 391 -10.02 24.85 -2.09
C GLU A 391 -9.28 24.60 -3.42
N TYR A 392 -8.05 24.09 -3.34
CA TYR A 392 -7.24 23.80 -4.52
C TYR A 392 -7.87 22.71 -5.38
N PHE A 393 -8.40 21.64 -4.77
CA PHE A 393 -8.97 20.51 -5.49
C PHE A 393 -10.39 20.77 -6.00
N GLU A 394 -11.14 21.73 -5.45
CA GLU A 394 -12.41 22.17 -6.07
C GLU A 394 -12.21 22.67 -7.51
N GLU A 395 -11.06 23.29 -7.78
CA GLU A 395 -10.70 23.76 -9.12
C GLU A 395 -10.03 22.67 -9.98
N ASN A 396 -9.54 21.58 -9.35
CA ASN A 396 -8.82 20.49 -9.99
C ASN A 396 -9.56 19.15 -9.84
N TYR A 397 -10.62 19.00 -10.62
CA TYR A 397 -11.59 17.91 -10.53
C TYR A 397 -11.01 16.49 -10.51
N ASN A 398 -9.89 16.23 -11.22
CA ASN A 398 -9.29 14.91 -11.31
C ASN A 398 -8.86 14.32 -9.95
N PHE A 399 -8.47 15.16 -9.00
CA PHE A 399 -8.08 14.72 -7.66
C PHE A 399 -9.27 14.44 -6.74
N ASN A 400 -10.44 15.01 -7.02
CA ASN A 400 -11.65 14.75 -6.25
C ASN A 400 -12.20 13.34 -6.48
N GLN A 401 -12.03 12.78 -7.67
CA GLN A 401 -12.48 11.42 -7.99
C GLN A 401 -11.78 10.34 -7.14
N VAL A 402 -10.55 10.63 -6.70
CA VAL A 402 -9.76 9.72 -5.87
C VAL A 402 -9.68 10.16 -4.39
N GLU A 403 -10.61 10.99 -3.93
CA GLU A 403 -10.62 11.54 -2.55
C GLU A 403 -9.28 12.16 -2.15
N GLY A 404 -8.64 12.91 -3.05
CA GLY A 404 -7.26 13.35 -2.92
C GLY A 404 -6.98 14.15 -1.64
N ALA A 405 -7.83 15.15 -1.31
CA ALA A 405 -7.68 15.96 -0.11
C ALA A 405 -7.80 15.14 1.18
N LEU A 406 -8.79 14.22 1.23
CA LEU A 406 -8.99 13.34 2.38
C LEU A 406 -7.78 12.41 2.58
N ARG A 407 -7.34 11.72 1.53
CA ARG A 407 -6.22 10.77 1.59
C ARG A 407 -4.90 11.44 1.99
N LEU A 408 -4.64 12.65 1.51
CA LEU A 408 -3.49 13.45 1.92
C LEU A 408 -3.55 13.83 3.40
N ASN A 409 -4.74 14.19 3.91
CA ASN A 409 -4.93 14.47 5.33
C ASN A 409 -4.83 13.20 6.19
N ASP A 410 -5.28 12.05 5.68
CA ASP A 410 -5.16 10.74 6.34
C ASP A 410 -3.70 10.23 6.41
N LEU A 411 -2.79 10.80 5.62
CA LEU A 411 -1.35 10.59 5.78
C LEU A 411 -0.78 11.40 6.94
N SER A 412 -1.35 12.58 7.26
CA SER A 412 -0.75 13.56 8.15
C SER A 412 -0.53 13.04 9.57
N GLY A 413 0.72 12.77 9.93
CA GLY A 413 1.12 12.19 11.21
C GLY A 413 2.59 12.46 11.55
N HIS A 414 3.07 11.87 12.62
CA HIS A 414 4.46 12.05 13.06
C HIS A 414 5.50 11.33 12.20
N THR A 415 5.10 10.32 11.45
CA THR A 415 5.93 9.60 10.47
C THR A 415 5.84 10.18 9.06
N SER A 416 5.03 11.20 8.83
CA SER A 416 4.91 11.83 7.52
C SER A 416 5.87 13.02 7.35
N GLY A 417 6.21 13.34 6.09
CA GLY A 417 7.07 14.45 5.71
C GLY A 417 6.49 15.83 6.08
N ASP A 418 7.35 16.81 6.25
CA ASP A 418 6.95 18.21 6.39
C ASP A 418 6.53 18.80 5.05
N LEU A 419 7.11 18.27 3.96
CA LEU A 419 6.71 18.52 2.57
C LEU A 419 6.37 17.21 1.89
N ILE A 420 5.48 17.29 0.89
CA ILE A 420 5.24 16.21 -0.07
C ILE A 420 5.47 16.76 -1.47
N LEU A 421 6.23 16.04 -2.26
CA LEU A 421 6.46 16.30 -3.67
C LEU A 421 5.66 15.28 -4.47
N ILE A 422 4.72 15.72 -5.30
CA ILE A 422 3.97 14.85 -6.22
C ILE A 422 4.64 14.99 -7.59
N SER A 423 5.06 13.87 -8.17
CA SER A 423 5.65 13.86 -9.51
C SER A 423 4.61 14.16 -10.60
N ASP A 424 5.05 14.74 -11.71
CA ASP A 424 4.20 14.94 -12.88
C ASP A 424 4.16 13.65 -13.72
N ILE A 425 3.37 12.71 -13.27
CA ILE A 425 3.21 11.41 -13.93
C ILE A 425 2.49 11.55 -15.29
N GLU A 426 1.73 12.64 -15.54
CA GLU A 426 1.13 12.93 -16.85
C GLU A 426 2.23 13.18 -17.90
N GLU A 427 3.29 13.90 -17.53
CA GLU A 427 4.47 14.11 -18.36
C GLU A 427 5.43 12.89 -18.30
N GLY A 428 5.15 11.90 -17.45
CA GLY A 428 5.87 10.64 -17.33
C GLY A 428 6.89 10.58 -16.20
N PHE A 429 6.97 11.60 -15.34
CA PHE A 429 7.95 11.65 -14.25
C PHE A 429 7.50 10.86 -13.02
N TYR A 430 8.46 10.24 -12.33
CA TYR A 430 8.26 9.49 -11.07
C TYR A 430 9.57 9.44 -10.28
N PHE A 431 9.48 9.20 -8.98
CA PHE A 431 10.64 9.04 -8.11
C PHE A 431 11.13 7.59 -8.09
N GLY A 432 12.46 7.41 -8.07
CA GLY A 432 13.09 6.10 -7.95
C GLY A 432 13.89 5.69 -9.20
N SER A 433 14.05 4.38 -9.38
CA SER A 433 14.80 3.80 -10.52
C SER A 433 13.90 3.63 -11.75
N PRO A 434 14.50 3.55 -12.97
CA PRO A 434 13.72 3.32 -14.18
C PRO A 434 12.91 2.03 -14.16
N VAL A 435 11.58 2.16 -14.25
CA VAL A 435 10.60 1.06 -14.30
C VAL A 435 9.55 1.31 -15.38
N ARG A 436 8.74 0.31 -15.73
CA ARG A 436 7.65 0.42 -16.73
C ARG A 436 6.27 0.61 -16.12
N GLY A 437 6.13 0.32 -14.85
CA GLY A 437 4.94 0.56 -14.05
C GLY A 437 5.32 1.18 -12.71
N VAL A 438 4.57 2.17 -12.26
CA VAL A 438 4.80 2.86 -10.98
C VAL A 438 3.49 3.11 -10.26
N HIS A 439 3.54 3.30 -8.96
CA HIS A 439 2.43 3.65 -8.10
C HIS A 439 2.91 4.57 -6.97
N GLY A 440 2.02 5.01 -6.09
CA GLY A 440 2.34 5.89 -4.96
C GLY A 440 1.76 7.30 -5.06
N GLY A 441 1.20 7.66 -6.21
CA GLY A 441 0.61 8.97 -6.48
C GLY A 441 -0.91 9.02 -6.33
N LEU A 442 -1.53 9.92 -7.10
CA LEU A 442 -2.97 10.25 -7.02
C LEU A 442 -3.74 9.92 -8.30
N LYS A 443 -3.14 9.26 -9.31
CA LYS A 443 -3.87 8.88 -10.51
C LYS A 443 -4.91 7.79 -10.23
N GLU A 444 -5.98 7.77 -11.02
CA GLU A 444 -7.05 6.77 -10.93
C GLU A 444 -6.50 5.35 -11.08
N GLU A 445 -5.61 5.12 -12.05
CA GLU A 445 -5.05 3.81 -12.37
C GLU A 445 -4.25 3.18 -11.24
N GLU A 446 -3.66 3.98 -10.35
CA GLU A 446 -2.93 3.52 -9.16
C GLU A 446 -3.76 3.62 -7.88
N SER A 447 -4.79 4.49 -7.87
CA SER A 447 -5.60 4.75 -6.70
C SER A 447 -6.77 3.79 -6.56
N PHE A 448 -7.47 3.41 -7.65
CA PHE A 448 -8.54 2.44 -7.55
C PHE A 448 -8.01 1.03 -7.37
N ALA A 449 -8.50 0.37 -6.32
CA ALA A 449 -8.15 -0.99 -5.94
C ALA A 449 -9.33 -1.95 -6.13
N VAL A 450 -9.06 -3.24 -6.04
CA VAL A 450 -10.06 -4.30 -6.08
C VAL A 450 -10.51 -4.64 -4.67
N LEU A 451 -11.83 -4.75 -4.45
CA LEU A 451 -12.41 -5.46 -3.32
C LEU A 451 -13.66 -6.19 -3.78
N SER A 452 -13.56 -7.49 -3.94
CA SER A 452 -14.64 -8.34 -4.43
C SER A 452 -14.88 -9.51 -3.49
N LEU A 453 -16.16 -9.74 -3.15
CA LEU A 453 -16.56 -10.78 -2.21
C LEU A 453 -17.49 -11.77 -2.89
N GLY A 454 -17.24 -13.06 -2.67
CA GLY A 454 -18.12 -14.14 -3.10
C GLY A 454 -18.31 -15.16 -1.99
N TRP A 455 -19.55 -15.53 -1.70
CA TRP A 455 -19.85 -16.54 -0.69
C TRP A 455 -20.22 -17.86 -1.36
N PHE A 456 -19.22 -18.76 -1.45
CA PHE A 456 -19.30 -19.99 -2.21
C PHE A 456 -20.18 -21.04 -1.53
N GLU A 457 -21.09 -21.65 -2.30
CA GLU A 457 -22.07 -22.66 -1.84
C GLU A 457 -22.77 -22.26 -0.53
N ALA A 458 -23.13 -20.99 -0.46
CA ALA A 458 -23.89 -20.45 0.65
C ALA A 458 -25.38 -20.87 0.59
N LYS A 459 -26.07 -20.76 1.72
CA LYS A 459 -27.52 -20.99 1.79
C LYS A 459 -28.27 -19.99 0.90
N GLU A 460 -29.48 -20.34 0.50
CA GLU A 460 -30.37 -19.44 -0.22
C GLU A 460 -30.55 -18.10 0.52
N GLY A 461 -30.50 -17.00 -0.23
CA GLY A 461 -30.58 -15.64 0.30
C GLY A 461 -29.28 -15.05 0.84
N SER A 462 -28.20 -15.82 0.94
CA SER A 462 -26.90 -15.34 1.45
C SER A 462 -26.26 -14.28 0.58
N ALA A 463 -26.39 -14.36 -0.74
CA ALA A 463 -25.86 -13.34 -1.68
C ALA A 463 -26.51 -11.97 -1.44
N ASN A 464 -27.82 -11.92 -1.27
CA ASN A 464 -28.53 -10.67 -0.95
C ASN A 464 -28.15 -10.13 0.43
N TRP A 465 -27.99 -11.02 1.40
CA TRP A 465 -27.57 -10.64 2.73
C TRP A 465 -26.13 -10.06 2.73
N LEU A 466 -25.22 -10.70 2.01
CA LEU A 466 -23.84 -10.23 1.83
C LEU A 466 -23.83 -8.83 1.22
N ARG A 467 -24.56 -8.65 0.11
CA ARG A 467 -24.66 -7.36 -0.58
C ARG A 467 -25.22 -6.27 0.33
N ASN A 468 -26.37 -6.52 0.97
CA ASN A 468 -27.02 -5.55 1.82
C ASN A 468 -26.16 -5.19 3.06
N THR A 469 -25.48 -6.18 3.65
CA THR A 469 -24.59 -5.94 4.78
C THR A 469 -23.40 -5.09 4.38
N THR A 470 -22.74 -5.43 3.30
CA THR A 470 -21.60 -4.68 2.74
C THR A 470 -21.98 -3.23 2.44
N GLN A 471 -23.07 -3.03 1.68
CA GLN A 471 -23.55 -1.69 1.31
C GLN A 471 -23.89 -0.84 2.54
N ARG A 472 -24.53 -1.45 3.55
CA ARG A 472 -24.87 -0.74 4.80
C ARG A 472 -23.63 -0.29 5.57
N ILE A 473 -22.60 -1.13 5.67
CA ILE A 473 -21.36 -0.79 6.38
C ILE A 473 -20.64 0.36 5.64
N ILE A 474 -20.49 0.23 4.33
CA ILE A 474 -19.83 1.26 3.50
C ILE A 474 -20.59 2.60 3.57
N ALA A 475 -21.91 2.58 3.42
CA ALA A 475 -22.72 3.79 3.51
C ALA A 475 -22.55 4.50 4.86
N ARG A 476 -22.54 3.71 5.96
CA ARG A 476 -22.30 4.26 7.30
C ARG A 476 -20.91 4.85 7.47
N ARG A 477 -19.88 4.19 6.92
CA ARG A 477 -18.49 4.70 6.96
C ARG A 477 -18.36 6.00 6.17
N ARG A 478 -18.91 6.05 4.95
CA ARG A 478 -18.95 7.26 4.12
C ARG A 478 -19.59 8.46 4.84
N GLU A 479 -20.73 8.21 5.50
CA GLU A 479 -21.41 9.24 6.28
C GLU A 479 -20.56 9.73 7.46
N LEU A 480 -19.95 8.84 8.23
CA LEU A 480 -19.12 9.17 9.39
C LEU A 480 -17.86 9.95 9.02
N GLU A 481 -17.21 9.58 7.94
CA GLU A 481 -15.95 10.16 7.46
C GLU A 481 -16.17 11.28 6.42
N LYS A 482 -17.43 11.58 6.09
CA LYS A 482 -17.85 12.64 5.14
C LYS A 482 -17.17 12.48 3.76
N ARG A 483 -17.07 11.28 3.25
CA ARG A 483 -16.48 10.94 1.96
C ARG A 483 -17.51 10.40 0.96
N SER A 484 -17.19 10.50 -0.33
CA SER A 484 -18.07 10.02 -1.41
C SER A 484 -17.80 8.57 -1.81
N SER A 485 -16.58 8.09 -1.60
CA SER A 485 -16.09 6.81 -2.10
C SER A 485 -15.83 5.79 -0.98
N SER A 486 -15.65 4.52 -1.34
CA SER A 486 -15.13 3.49 -0.45
C SER A 486 -13.60 3.59 -0.39
N LEU A 487 -13.02 3.30 0.76
CA LEU A 487 -11.57 3.22 0.95
C LEU A 487 -11.18 1.78 1.32
N LEU A 488 -9.89 1.45 1.19
CA LEU A 488 -9.38 0.11 1.54
C LEU A 488 -9.61 -0.24 3.01
N GLU A 489 -9.61 0.72 3.89
CA GLU A 489 -9.90 0.59 5.32
C GLU A 489 -11.31 0.05 5.60
N ASP A 490 -12.20 0.10 4.61
CA ASP A 490 -13.56 -0.47 4.73
C ASP A 490 -13.56 -1.99 4.71
N MET A 491 -12.50 -2.65 4.23
CA MET A 491 -12.47 -4.11 4.16
C MET A 491 -12.66 -4.75 5.53
N LEU A 492 -11.91 -4.31 6.54
CA LEU A 492 -12.02 -4.91 7.87
C LEU A 492 -13.40 -4.71 8.51
N PRO A 493 -14.03 -3.51 8.54
CA PRO A 493 -15.41 -3.34 9.01
C PRO A 493 -16.43 -4.16 8.24
N VAL A 494 -16.27 -4.32 6.92
CA VAL A 494 -17.15 -5.18 6.11
C VAL A 494 -17.01 -6.63 6.54
N LEU A 495 -15.80 -7.16 6.64
CA LEU A 495 -15.56 -8.53 7.09
C LEU A 495 -16.05 -8.77 8.52
N TRP A 496 -15.84 -7.80 9.41
CA TRP A 496 -16.36 -7.85 10.78
C TRP A 496 -17.88 -8.09 10.81
N ALA A 497 -18.61 -7.32 10.02
CA ALA A 497 -20.06 -7.44 9.95
C ALA A 497 -20.52 -8.73 9.25
N VAL A 498 -19.86 -9.11 8.15
CA VAL A 498 -20.19 -10.32 7.37
C VAL A 498 -19.90 -11.59 8.16
N MET A 499 -18.82 -11.63 8.92
CA MET A 499 -18.44 -12.77 9.76
C MET A 499 -19.21 -12.83 11.09
N GLY A 500 -19.96 -11.77 11.41
CA GLY A 500 -20.72 -11.70 12.68
C GLY A 500 -19.81 -11.62 13.91
N TRP A 501 -18.72 -10.86 13.81
CA TRP A 501 -17.75 -10.64 14.90
C TRP A 501 -18.20 -9.56 15.90
N GLY A 502 -19.40 -9.01 15.77
CA GLY A 502 -19.93 -7.97 16.63
C GLY A 502 -21.37 -8.15 17.04
#